data_187027a06321e92b05a5cda991e486dd
#
_entry.id   187027a06321e92b05a5cda991e486dd
#
_cell.length_a   1.000
_cell.length_b   1.000
_cell.length_c   1.000
_cell.angle_alpha   90.00
_cell.angle_beta   90.00
_cell.angle_gamma   90.00
#
_symmetry.space_group_name_H-M   'P 1'
#
loop_
_entity.id
_entity.type
_entity.pdbx_description
1 polymer ?
#
loop_
_entity_poly.entity_id
_entity_poly.type
_entity_poly.pdbx_seq_one_letter_code
_entity_poly.pdbx_strand_id
1 'polypeptide(L)'
;MDTKLNFITKCTRELLANGFSVLIHRKKELDGYGGWFGAEDGERELVVALDHDMGFEVFLHEYCHYLQWKNNRDLWDRSLLTYDTLFEWIDKPESNYTDEELNQSLHDILELEHDCENKALRLLHNNPIEDVSVDKYIRAVNAYLLHYHINRSLRKRPKNPIYSDRVLSHMPNTFHMNLAYYLDSNNITEPMRAALLQEYEETQESR
;
A
#
# COMPACT_ATOMS: atom_id res chain seq x y z
N MET A 1 -12.25 23.56 -11.02
CA MET A 1 -10.89 23.77 -10.46
C MET A 1 -10.38 22.39 -10.06
N ASP A 2 -9.22 21.98 -10.49
CA ASP A 2 -8.71 20.60 -10.27
C ASP A 2 -8.56 20.31 -8.78
N THR A 3 -9.48 19.52 -8.24
CA THR A 3 -9.53 19.19 -6.81
C THR A 3 -8.34 18.31 -6.38
N LYS A 4 -7.84 17.40 -7.27
CA LYS A 4 -6.65 16.58 -7.03
C LYS A 4 -5.41 17.46 -6.88
N LEU A 5 -5.19 18.39 -7.81
CA LEU A 5 -4.03 19.28 -7.78
C LEU A 5 -4.04 20.18 -6.53
N ASN A 6 -5.22 20.68 -6.14
CA ASN A 6 -5.36 21.48 -4.92
C ASN A 6 -5.02 20.67 -3.67
N PHE A 7 -5.49 19.41 -3.59
CA PHE A 7 -5.20 18.51 -2.49
C PHE A 7 -3.70 18.22 -2.43
N ILE A 8 -3.08 17.78 -3.54
CA ILE A 8 -1.64 17.54 -3.63
C ILE A 8 -0.86 18.78 -3.20
N THR A 9 -1.22 19.97 -3.71
CA THR A 9 -0.53 21.22 -3.37
C THR A 9 -0.59 21.53 -1.87
N LYS A 10 -1.76 21.32 -1.24
CA LYS A 10 -1.93 21.53 0.20
C LYS A 10 -1.04 20.56 1.01
N CYS A 11 -1.08 19.27 0.70
CA CYS A 11 -0.28 18.26 1.38
C CYS A 11 1.23 18.47 1.17
N THR A 12 1.64 18.81 -0.06
CA THR A 12 3.05 19.15 -0.37
C THR A 12 3.55 20.31 0.48
N ARG A 13 2.76 21.38 0.65
CA ARG A 13 3.15 22.51 1.50
C ARG A 13 3.33 22.10 2.95
N GLU A 14 2.48 21.21 3.45
CA GLU A 14 2.60 20.70 4.82
C GLU A 14 3.88 19.87 4.98
N LEU A 15 4.17 18.95 4.05
CA LEU A 15 5.39 18.15 4.05
C LEU A 15 6.64 19.02 4.03
N LEU A 16 6.71 20.00 3.11
CA LEU A 16 7.84 20.94 3.01
C LEU A 16 8.02 21.77 4.30
N ALA A 17 6.94 22.22 4.92
CA ALA A 17 6.97 22.97 6.19
C ALA A 17 7.48 22.11 7.35
N ASN A 18 7.41 20.78 7.26
CA ASN A 18 7.91 19.82 8.25
C ASN A 18 9.28 19.21 7.85
N GLY A 19 9.94 19.78 6.85
CA GLY A 19 11.30 19.42 6.46
C GLY A 19 11.42 18.18 5.57
N PHE A 20 10.34 17.79 4.90
CA PHE A 20 10.35 16.72 3.89
C PHE A 20 10.52 17.29 2.50
N SER A 21 11.25 16.59 1.64
CA SER A 21 11.21 16.82 0.20
C SER A 21 10.02 16.08 -0.42
N VAL A 22 9.47 16.65 -1.52
CA VAL A 22 8.37 16.02 -2.27
C VAL A 22 8.78 15.96 -3.74
N LEU A 23 8.93 14.74 -4.25
CA LEU A 23 9.38 14.46 -5.61
C LEU A 23 8.23 13.85 -6.41
N ILE A 24 7.68 14.62 -7.33
CA ILE A 24 6.59 14.20 -8.20
C ILE A 24 7.14 13.95 -9.60
N HIS A 25 7.16 12.70 -10.00
CA HIS A 25 7.64 12.27 -11.31
C HIS A 25 6.48 12.07 -12.29
N ARG A 26 6.65 12.57 -13.51
CA ARG A 26 5.76 12.31 -14.64
C ARG A 26 6.16 10.98 -15.31
N LYS A 27 5.93 9.89 -14.59
CA LYS A 27 6.22 8.51 -14.99
C LYS A 27 5.08 7.60 -14.53
N LYS A 28 4.98 6.41 -15.11
CA LYS A 28 4.02 5.38 -14.68
C LYS A 28 4.52 4.61 -13.46
N GLU A 29 5.82 4.47 -13.31
CA GLU A 29 6.45 3.75 -12.20
C GLU A 29 7.86 4.28 -11.92
N LEU A 30 8.38 3.96 -10.77
CA LEU A 30 9.72 4.28 -10.30
C LEU A 30 10.33 2.97 -9.78
N ASP A 31 11.18 2.34 -10.59
CA ASP A 31 11.83 1.05 -10.27
C ASP A 31 10.84 -0.05 -9.83
N GLY A 32 9.65 -0.08 -10.46
CA GLY A 32 8.59 -1.05 -10.16
C GLY A 32 7.60 -0.60 -9.06
N TYR A 33 7.76 0.62 -8.51
CA TYR A 33 6.89 1.18 -7.47
C TYR A 33 6.09 2.37 -8.00
N GLY A 34 4.91 2.60 -7.43
CA GLY A 34 4.13 3.81 -7.68
C GLY A 34 4.62 5.01 -6.89
N GLY A 35 5.22 4.79 -5.71
CA GLY A 35 5.75 5.80 -4.81
C GLY A 35 6.29 5.20 -3.53
N TRP A 36 6.83 6.05 -2.65
CA TRP A 36 7.22 5.70 -1.29
C TRP A 36 7.31 6.95 -0.39
N PHE A 37 7.18 6.72 0.89
CA PHE A 37 7.48 7.69 1.95
C PHE A 37 8.66 7.20 2.78
N GLY A 38 9.70 8.04 2.90
CA GLY A 38 10.88 7.80 3.72
C GLY A 38 11.02 8.85 4.83
N ALA A 39 11.36 8.42 6.04
CA ALA A 39 11.53 9.31 7.19
C ALA A 39 12.70 8.92 8.09
N GLU A 40 13.65 8.12 7.59
CA GLU A 40 14.77 7.56 8.34
C GLU A 40 16.11 8.15 7.93
N ASP A 41 17.10 8.06 8.81
CA ASP A 41 18.53 8.34 8.60
C ASP A 41 18.88 9.63 7.84
N GLY A 42 18.03 10.67 7.99
CA GLY A 42 18.24 11.97 7.34
C GLY A 42 17.57 12.07 5.96
N GLU A 43 17.04 11.00 5.42
CA GLU A 43 16.22 11.01 4.20
C GLU A 43 14.74 11.22 4.57
N ARG A 44 14.29 12.44 4.39
CA ARG A 44 12.87 12.81 4.61
C ARG A 44 12.25 13.17 3.28
N GLU A 45 11.56 12.19 2.69
CA GLU A 45 10.98 12.41 1.37
C GLU A 45 9.65 11.68 1.18
N LEU A 46 8.84 12.25 0.30
CA LEU A 46 7.71 11.58 -0.33
C LEU A 46 7.96 11.61 -1.84
N VAL A 47 7.94 10.44 -2.46
CA VAL A 47 8.20 10.29 -3.89
C VAL A 47 6.99 9.61 -4.54
N VAL A 48 6.53 10.11 -5.70
CA VAL A 48 5.39 9.52 -6.41
C VAL A 48 5.54 9.58 -7.92
N ALA A 49 5.11 8.51 -8.61
CA ALA A 49 4.90 8.44 -10.04
C ALA A 49 3.46 8.88 -10.37
N LEU A 50 3.25 10.15 -10.69
CA LEU A 50 1.90 10.71 -10.82
C LEU A 50 1.17 10.25 -12.09
N ASP A 51 1.88 9.79 -13.12
CA ASP A 51 1.27 9.22 -14.34
C ASP A 51 0.98 7.71 -14.20
N HIS A 52 1.19 7.13 -13.01
CA HIS A 52 0.66 5.82 -12.64
C HIS A 52 -0.88 5.82 -12.72
N ASP A 53 -1.50 4.70 -13.08
CA ASP A 53 -2.96 4.61 -13.24
C ASP A 53 -3.74 4.97 -11.96
N MET A 54 -3.08 4.85 -10.80
CA MET A 54 -3.57 5.27 -9.47
C MET A 54 -2.62 6.29 -8.81
N GLY A 55 -2.01 7.19 -9.60
CA GLY A 55 -0.96 8.08 -9.09
C GLY A 55 -1.42 9.06 -8.01
N PHE A 56 -2.68 9.51 -8.06
CA PHE A 56 -3.25 10.32 -6.98
C PHE A 56 -3.47 9.50 -5.71
N GLU A 57 -3.99 8.29 -5.85
CA GLU A 57 -4.25 7.38 -4.74
C GLU A 57 -2.94 6.94 -4.07
N VAL A 58 -1.87 6.70 -4.85
CA VAL A 58 -0.52 6.47 -4.32
C VAL A 58 -0.02 7.70 -3.54
N PHE A 59 -0.14 8.91 -4.11
CA PHE A 59 0.23 10.13 -3.39
C PHE A 59 -0.52 10.25 -2.05
N LEU A 60 -1.81 9.97 -2.04
CA LEU A 60 -2.64 9.99 -0.83
C LEU A 60 -2.17 8.99 0.21
N HIS A 61 -1.85 7.76 -0.22
CA HIS A 61 -1.31 6.69 0.60
C HIS A 61 0.01 7.11 1.26
N GLU A 62 0.99 7.57 0.47
CA GLU A 62 2.28 8.01 0.98
C GLU A 62 2.16 9.22 1.92
N TYR A 63 1.23 10.12 1.64
CA TYR A 63 0.93 11.22 2.56
C TYR A 63 0.33 10.72 3.89
N CYS A 64 -0.43 9.63 3.88
CA CYS A 64 -0.94 9.03 5.11
C CYS A 64 0.16 8.36 5.94
N HIS A 65 1.21 7.80 5.32
CA HIS A 65 2.41 7.37 6.03
C HIS A 65 3.13 8.55 6.72
N TYR A 66 3.22 9.73 6.07
CA TYR A 66 3.68 10.93 6.76
C TYR A 66 2.84 11.28 7.97
N LEU A 67 1.50 11.17 7.88
CA LEU A 67 0.61 11.43 9.01
C LEU A 67 0.78 10.40 10.14
N GLN A 68 1.11 9.16 9.83
CA GLN A 68 1.45 8.14 10.83
C GLN A 68 2.75 8.49 11.53
N TRP A 69 3.81 8.75 10.76
CA TRP A 69 5.11 9.18 11.30
C TRP A 69 4.97 10.38 12.21
N LYS A 70 4.12 11.35 11.85
CA LYS A 70 3.90 12.59 12.62
C LYS A 70 3.07 12.39 13.87
N ASN A 71 2.01 11.57 13.83
CA ASN A 71 0.96 11.54 14.85
C ASN A 71 0.86 10.20 15.59
N ASN A 72 1.50 9.13 15.11
CA ASN A 72 1.49 7.79 15.70
C ASN A 72 2.88 7.16 15.59
N ARG A 73 3.84 7.80 16.25
CA ARG A 73 5.24 7.42 16.17
C ARG A 73 5.50 6.02 16.69
N ASP A 74 4.78 5.60 17.73
CA ASP A 74 4.93 4.27 18.32
C ASP A 74 4.56 3.16 17.32
N LEU A 75 3.49 3.34 16.53
CA LEU A 75 3.12 2.41 15.47
C LEU A 75 4.19 2.40 14.37
N TRP A 76 4.60 3.59 13.92
CA TRP A 76 5.60 3.74 12.86
C TRP A 76 6.91 3.04 13.25
N ASP A 77 7.51 3.40 14.38
CA ASP A 77 8.80 2.88 14.81
C ASP A 77 8.77 1.37 15.08
N ARG A 78 7.68 0.85 15.66
CA ARG A 78 7.50 -0.58 15.90
C ARG A 78 7.39 -1.36 14.58
N SER A 79 6.61 -0.87 13.64
CA SER A 79 6.42 -1.56 12.36
C SER A 79 7.70 -1.65 11.56
N LEU A 80 8.55 -0.63 11.60
CA LEU A 80 9.84 -0.64 10.91
C LEU A 80 10.81 -1.72 11.42
N LEU A 81 10.71 -2.10 12.71
CA LEU A 81 11.58 -3.13 13.28
C LEU A 81 11.38 -4.52 12.64
N THR A 82 10.20 -4.77 12.11
CA THR A 82 9.83 -6.09 11.56
C THR A 82 9.46 -6.03 10.09
N TYR A 83 9.30 -4.82 9.51
CA TYR A 83 8.85 -4.62 8.13
C TYR A 83 9.70 -5.39 7.12
N ASP A 84 11.01 -5.30 7.24
CA ASP A 84 11.94 -5.94 6.33
C ASP A 84 11.97 -7.46 6.45
N THR A 85 11.59 -8.03 7.60
CA THR A 85 11.66 -9.49 7.86
C THR A 85 10.91 -10.31 6.82
N LEU A 86 9.66 -9.95 6.52
CA LEU A 86 8.85 -10.65 5.51
C LEU A 86 9.44 -10.49 4.11
N PHE A 87 9.89 -9.29 3.75
CA PHE A 87 10.43 -9.00 2.43
C PHE A 87 11.81 -9.61 2.23
N GLU A 88 12.68 -9.57 3.24
CA GLU A 88 13.96 -10.28 3.19
C GLU A 88 13.77 -11.79 3.04
N TRP A 89 12.79 -12.37 3.74
CA TRP A 89 12.48 -13.77 3.59
C TRP A 89 11.98 -14.13 2.19
N ILE A 90 11.23 -13.24 1.55
CA ILE A 90 10.76 -13.42 0.18
C ILE A 90 11.92 -13.29 -0.82
N ASP A 91 12.73 -12.25 -0.69
CA ASP A 91 13.71 -11.85 -1.69
C ASP A 91 15.06 -12.59 -1.55
N LYS A 92 15.36 -13.14 -0.35
CA LYS A 92 16.60 -13.87 -0.04
C LYS A 92 16.28 -15.32 0.32
N PRO A 93 16.42 -16.27 -0.62
CA PRO A 93 16.09 -17.68 -0.39
C PRO A 93 16.86 -18.32 0.79
N GLU A 94 18.07 -17.82 1.09
CA GLU A 94 18.92 -18.24 2.19
C GLU A 94 18.48 -17.73 3.57
N SER A 95 17.59 -16.75 3.63
CA SER A 95 17.10 -16.22 4.90
C SER A 95 16.30 -17.29 5.66
N ASN A 96 16.52 -17.37 6.96
CA ASN A 96 15.92 -18.39 7.82
C ASN A 96 15.21 -17.71 9.00
N TYR A 97 13.96 -17.34 8.77
CA TYR A 97 13.06 -16.80 9.78
C TYR A 97 12.08 -17.88 10.25
N THR A 98 11.75 -17.85 11.52
CA THR A 98 10.70 -18.71 12.09
C THR A 98 9.31 -18.26 11.64
N ASP A 99 8.33 -19.17 11.68
CA ASP A 99 6.94 -18.83 11.42
C ASP A 99 6.41 -17.73 12.36
N GLU A 100 6.93 -17.69 13.59
CA GLU A 100 6.55 -16.68 14.59
C GLU A 100 7.04 -15.27 14.19
N GLU A 101 8.31 -15.16 13.76
CA GLU A 101 8.88 -13.89 13.24
C GLU A 101 8.16 -13.42 11.98
N LEU A 102 7.85 -14.33 11.06
CA LEU A 102 7.11 -14.01 9.84
C LEU A 102 5.66 -13.60 10.11
N ASN A 103 5.00 -14.22 11.09
CA ASN A 103 3.65 -13.84 11.49
C ASN A 103 3.64 -12.50 12.20
N GLN A 104 4.66 -12.19 13.02
CA GLN A 104 4.80 -10.89 13.66
C GLN A 104 5.03 -9.81 12.60
N SER A 105 5.94 -10.04 11.65
CA SER A 105 6.19 -9.11 10.55
C SER A 105 4.93 -8.85 9.72
N LEU A 106 4.21 -9.91 9.34
CA LEU A 106 2.94 -9.78 8.60
C LEU A 106 1.90 -8.98 9.40
N HIS A 107 1.80 -9.23 10.71
CA HIS A 107 0.89 -8.49 11.60
C HIS A 107 1.24 -6.99 11.60
N ASP A 108 2.51 -6.65 11.81
CA ASP A 108 2.95 -5.26 11.94
C ASP A 108 2.81 -4.50 10.60
N ILE A 109 3.11 -5.15 9.48
CA ILE A 109 2.84 -4.61 8.14
C ILE A 109 1.34 -4.32 7.99
N LEU A 110 0.49 -5.30 8.25
CA LEU A 110 -0.96 -5.12 8.10
C LEU A 110 -1.53 -4.07 9.05
N GLU A 111 -0.99 -3.92 10.26
CA GLU A 111 -1.42 -2.87 11.19
C GLU A 111 -1.05 -1.48 10.66
N LEU A 112 0.19 -1.31 10.17
CA LEU A 112 0.66 -0.06 9.60
C LEU A 112 -0.16 0.34 8.36
N GLU A 113 -0.29 -0.59 7.42
CA GLU A 113 -0.99 -0.34 6.16
C GLU A 113 -2.50 -0.13 6.36
N HIS A 114 -3.13 -0.90 7.25
CA HIS A 114 -4.54 -0.73 7.58
C HIS A 114 -4.82 0.64 8.23
N ASP A 115 -3.97 1.11 9.14
CA ASP A 115 -4.11 2.45 9.73
C ASP A 115 -3.86 3.54 8.68
N CYS A 116 -2.89 3.35 7.76
CA CYS A 116 -2.65 4.23 6.62
C CYS A 116 -3.91 4.37 5.78
N GLU A 117 -4.48 3.27 5.34
CA GLU A 117 -5.66 3.25 4.47
C GLU A 117 -6.92 3.79 5.17
N ASN A 118 -7.07 3.55 6.47
CA ASN A 118 -8.15 4.16 7.25
C ASN A 118 -8.03 5.70 7.27
N LYS A 119 -6.80 6.25 7.37
CA LYS A 119 -6.56 7.70 7.27
C LYS A 119 -6.89 8.22 5.87
N ALA A 120 -6.46 7.51 4.83
CA ALA A 120 -6.72 7.87 3.44
C ALA A 120 -8.22 7.93 3.13
N LEU A 121 -8.99 6.94 3.55
CA LEU A 121 -10.44 6.90 3.38
C LEU A 121 -11.13 8.03 4.15
N ARG A 122 -10.69 8.35 5.36
CA ARG A 122 -11.21 9.52 6.13
C ARG A 122 -10.90 10.84 5.42
N LEU A 123 -9.71 10.97 4.83
CA LEU A 123 -9.34 12.16 4.06
C LEU A 123 -10.22 12.31 2.82
N LEU A 124 -10.46 11.24 2.06
CA LEU A 124 -11.35 11.23 0.90
C LEU A 124 -12.79 11.56 1.29
N HIS A 125 -13.28 10.99 2.40
CA HIS A 125 -14.63 11.29 2.88
C HIS A 125 -14.81 12.77 3.26
N ASN A 126 -13.82 13.35 3.93
CA ASN A 126 -13.87 14.74 4.39
C ASN A 126 -13.52 15.76 3.28
N ASN A 127 -12.85 15.31 2.23
CA ASN A 127 -12.47 16.12 1.08
C ASN A 127 -12.81 15.36 -0.20
N PRO A 128 -14.07 15.37 -0.63
CA PRO A 128 -14.45 14.70 -1.88
C PRO A 128 -13.62 15.23 -3.05
N ILE A 129 -12.95 14.33 -3.74
CA ILE A 129 -12.07 14.64 -4.87
C ILE A 129 -12.79 14.22 -6.14
N GLU A 130 -12.95 15.17 -7.06
CA GLU A 130 -13.52 14.91 -8.38
C GLU A 130 -12.68 13.84 -9.11
N ASP A 131 -13.33 12.93 -9.79
CA ASP A 131 -12.72 11.80 -10.52
C ASP A 131 -11.96 10.76 -9.66
N VAL A 132 -12.19 10.73 -8.34
CA VAL A 132 -11.76 9.63 -7.48
C VAL A 132 -12.96 8.77 -7.09
N SER A 133 -12.97 7.54 -7.56
CA SER A 133 -13.97 6.56 -7.16
C SER A 133 -13.60 5.93 -5.82
N VAL A 134 -14.29 6.32 -4.76
CA VAL A 134 -14.07 5.74 -3.41
C VAL A 134 -14.32 4.24 -3.41
N ASP A 135 -15.32 3.75 -4.16
CA ASP A 135 -15.60 2.31 -4.30
C ASP A 135 -14.43 1.55 -4.95
N LYS A 136 -13.87 2.10 -6.05
CA LYS A 136 -12.67 1.53 -6.69
C LYS A 136 -11.47 1.58 -5.74
N TYR A 137 -11.29 2.67 -5.00
CA TYR A 137 -10.22 2.81 -4.01
C TYR A 137 -10.34 1.75 -2.91
N ILE A 138 -11.52 1.55 -2.33
CA ILE A 138 -11.75 0.52 -1.30
C ILE A 138 -11.41 -0.88 -1.82
N ARG A 139 -11.78 -1.22 -3.07
CA ARG A 139 -11.41 -2.50 -3.67
C ARG A 139 -9.90 -2.64 -3.83
N ALA A 140 -9.20 -1.58 -4.25
CA ALA A 140 -7.75 -1.57 -4.36
C ALA A 140 -7.07 -1.75 -2.99
N VAL A 141 -7.56 -1.06 -1.95
CA VAL A 141 -7.10 -1.20 -0.57
C VAL A 141 -7.28 -2.64 -0.07
N ASN A 142 -8.45 -3.25 -0.32
CA ASN A 142 -8.69 -4.64 0.06
C ASN A 142 -7.73 -5.61 -0.67
N ALA A 143 -7.49 -5.40 -1.97
CA ALA A 143 -6.50 -6.18 -2.71
C ALA A 143 -5.10 -6.01 -2.10
N TYR A 144 -4.72 -4.77 -1.80
CA TYR A 144 -3.42 -4.43 -1.23
C TYR A 144 -3.20 -5.07 0.14
N LEU A 145 -4.16 -4.97 1.05
CA LEU A 145 -4.01 -5.57 2.39
C LEU A 145 -4.01 -7.11 2.34
N LEU A 146 -4.86 -7.71 1.51
CA LEU A 146 -5.00 -9.17 1.47
C LEU A 146 -3.86 -9.87 0.71
N HIS A 147 -3.18 -9.17 -0.23
CA HIS A 147 -2.11 -9.80 -0.99
C HIS A 147 -0.89 -10.18 -0.14
N TYR A 148 -0.68 -9.56 1.03
CA TYR A 148 0.42 -9.91 1.94
C TYR A 148 0.36 -11.35 2.42
N HIS A 149 -0.86 -11.91 2.61
CA HIS A 149 -1.02 -13.33 2.90
C HIS A 149 -0.58 -14.23 1.74
N ILE A 150 -0.82 -13.80 0.51
CA ILE A 150 -0.39 -14.52 -0.69
C ILE A 150 1.14 -14.45 -0.80
N ASN A 151 1.73 -13.26 -0.61
CA ASN A 151 3.19 -13.08 -0.56
C ASN A 151 3.82 -14.08 0.42
N ARG A 152 3.29 -14.13 1.65
CA ARG A 152 3.78 -15.05 2.67
C ARG A 152 3.57 -16.52 2.29
N SER A 153 2.41 -16.89 1.75
CA SER A 153 2.11 -18.29 1.42
C SER A 153 2.96 -18.82 0.25
N LEU A 154 3.25 -17.98 -0.73
CA LEU A 154 4.02 -18.36 -1.92
C LEU A 154 5.52 -18.08 -1.80
N ARG A 155 5.95 -17.32 -0.81
CA ARG A 155 7.32 -16.77 -0.72
C ARG A 155 7.72 -16.03 -2.02
N LYS A 156 6.81 -15.18 -2.52
CA LYS A 156 6.99 -14.45 -3.79
C LYS A 156 6.33 -13.08 -3.71
N ARG A 157 6.83 -12.16 -4.54
CA ARG A 157 6.14 -10.91 -4.87
C ARG A 157 5.25 -11.11 -6.10
N PRO A 158 4.16 -10.34 -6.24
CA PRO A 158 3.37 -10.36 -7.47
C PRO A 158 4.23 -9.87 -8.64
N LYS A 159 4.05 -10.47 -9.81
CA LYS A 159 4.72 -10.08 -11.07
C LYS A 159 3.93 -9.04 -11.84
N ASN A 160 2.63 -9.00 -11.61
CA ASN A 160 1.71 -8.07 -12.26
C ASN A 160 1.04 -7.17 -11.20
N PRO A 161 0.50 -6.01 -11.60
CA PRO A 161 -0.17 -5.11 -10.67
C PRO A 161 -1.39 -5.78 -10.00
N ILE A 162 -1.40 -5.80 -8.67
CA ILE A 162 -2.54 -6.31 -7.87
C ILE A 162 -3.81 -5.44 -7.99
N TYR A 163 -3.73 -4.33 -8.70
CA TYR A 163 -4.85 -3.40 -8.93
C TYR A 163 -5.50 -3.58 -10.30
N SER A 164 -5.28 -4.72 -10.97
CA SER A 164 -5.93 -5.02 -12.25
C SER A 164 -7.46 -5.08 -12.08
N ASP A 165 -8.22 -4.71 -13.11
CA ASP A 165 -9.69 -4.76 -13.06
C ASP A 165 -10.20 -6.18 -12.74
N ARG A 166 -9.44 -7.21 -13.13
CA ARG A 166 -9.72 -8.60 -12.78
C ARG A 166 -9.69 -8.80 -11.27
N VAL A 167 -8.62 -8.37 -10.58
CA VAL A 167 -8.50 -8.48 -9.12
C VAL A 167 -9.58 -7.64 -8.45
N LEU A 168 -9.71 -6.37 -8.84
CA LEU A 168 -10.64 -5.44 -8.22
C LEU A 168 -12.10 -5.90 -8.32
N SER A 169 -12.48 -6.59 -9.41
CA SER A 169 -13.85 -7.10 -9.56
C SER A 169 -14.24 -8.15 -8.52
N HIS A 170 -13.27 -8.84 -7.94
CA HIS A 170 -13.48 -9.85 -6.89
C HIS A 170 -13.31 -9.31 -5.47
N MET A 171 -12.77 -8.09 -5.30
CA MET A 171 -12.56 -7.50 -3.98
C MET A 171 -13.84 -6.89 -3.41
N PRO A 172 -14.05 -6.97 -2.08
CA PRO A 172 -15.17 -6.29 -1.43
C PRO A 172 -15.09 -4.77 -1.66
N ASN A 173 -16.25 -4.14 -1.76
CA ASN A 173 -16.39 -2.68 -1.81
C ASN A 173 -16.64 -2.05 -0.43
N THR A 174 -16.36 -2.80 0.63
CA THR A 174 -16.45 -2.35 2.01
C THR A 174 -15.09 -2.47 2.66
N PHE A 175 -14.61 -1.38 3.25
CA PHE A 175 -13.41 -1.40 4.07
C PHE A 175 -13.77 -1.83 5.50
N HIS A 176 -13.06 -2.83 6.02
CA HIS A 176 -13.28 -3.32 7.37
C HIS A 176 -12.44 -2.52 8.36
N MET A 177 -13.11 -1.77 9.24
CA MET A 177 -12.46 -0.93 10.26
C MET A 177 -11.72 -1.74 11.33
N ASN A 178 -12.02 -3.03 11.47
CA ASN A 178 -11.36 -3.93 12.39
C ASN A 178 -10.22 -4.65 11.67
N LEU A 179 -8.98 -4.41 12.10
CA LEU A 179 -7.77 -5.07 11.59
C LEU A 179 -7.88 -6.60 11.62
N ALA A 180 -8.59 -7.18 12.60
CA ALA A 180 -8.76 -8.63 12.71
C ALA A 180 -9.32 -9.28 11.44
N TYR A 181 -10.08 -8.54 10.62
CA TYR A 181 -10.55 -9.02 9.32
C TYR A 181 -9.36 -9.30 8.38
N TYR A 182 -8.39 -8.39 8.32
CA TYR A 182 -7.23 -8.52 7.44
C TYR A 182 -6.14 -9.44 7.99
N LEU A 183 -6.13 -9.71 9.29
CA LEU A 183 -5.22 -10.68 9.91
C LEU A 183 -5.66 -12.13 9.69
N ASP A 184 -6.93 -12.36 9.40
CA ASP A 184 -7.46 -13.71 9.18
C ASP A 184 -7.48 -14.04 7.68
N SER A 185 -6.55 -14.90 7.24
CA SER A 185 -6.46 -15.36 5.85
C SER A 185 -7.70 -16.13 5.36
N ASN A 186 -8.58 -16.62 6.26
CA ASN A 186 -9.83 -17.25 5.90
C ASN A 186 -10.86 -16.28 5.30
N ASN A 187 -10.68 -14.98 5.51
CA ASN A 187 -11.49 -13.95 4.88
C ASN A 187 -11.17 -13.74 3.38
N ILE A 188 -10.08 -14.33 2.90
CA ILE A 188 -9.77 -14.37 1.46
C ILE A 188 -10.60 -15.49 0.84
N THR A 189 -11.74 -15.14 0.25
CA THR A 189 -12.60 -16.10 -0.42
C THR A 189 -11.91 -16.74 -1.62
N GLU A 190 -12.40 -17.89 -2.08
CA GLU A 190 -11.78 -18.58 -3.21
C GLU A 190 -11.71 -17.73 -4.49
N PRO A 191 -12.73 -16.96 -4.90
CA PRO A 191 -12.61 -16.06 -6.05
C PRO A 191 -11.55 -14.97 -5.87
N MET A 192 -11.44 -14.38 -4.68
CA MET A 192 -10.42 -13.37 -4.36
C MET A 192 -9.01 -13.97 -4.45
N ARG A 193 -8.83 -15.16 -3.84
CA ARG A 193 -7.57 -15.91 -3.86
C ARG A 193 -7.16 -16.24 -5.29
N ALA A 194 -8.07 -16.79 -6.09
CA ALA A 194 -7.80 -17.16 -7.47
C ALA A 194 -7.39 -15.92 -8.31
N ALA A 195 -8.08 -14.79 -8.16
CA ALA A 195 -7.75 -13.56 -8.85
C ALA A 195 -6.36 -13.02 -8.45
N LEU A 196 -6.03 -13.02 -7.14
CA LEU A 196 -4.72 -12.59 -6.66
C LEU A 196 -3.60 -13.51 -7.15
N LEU A 197 -3.77 -14.86 -7.06
CA LEU A 197 -2.75 -15.82 -7.46
C LEU A 197 -2.31 -15.66 -8.92
N GLN A 198 -3.21 -15.28 -9.81
CA GLN A 198 -2.88 -15.03 -11.22
C GLN A 198 -1.88 -13.89 -11.41
N GLU A 199 -1.79 -12.93 -10.47
CA GLU A 199 -0.81 -11.84 -10.55
C GLU A 199 0.62 -12.29 -10.17
N TYR A 200 0.78 -13.52 -9.65
CA TYR A 200 2.09 -14.12 -9.34
C TYR A 200 2.58 -15.07 -10.45
N GLU A 201 1.74 -15.37 -11.44
CA GLU A 201 2.10 -16.21 -12.58
C GLU A 201 2.83 -15.39 -13.65
N GLU A 202 3.71 -16.04 -14.42
CA GLU A 202 4.29 -15.42 -15.62
C GLU A 202 3.18 -15.22 -16.63
N THR A 203 3.04 -14.00 -17.14
CA THR A 203 2.26 -13.77 -18.35
C THR A 203 2.82 -14.70 -19.42
N GLN A 204 2.06 -15.72 -19.83
CA GLN A 204 2.40 -16.47 -21.04
C GLN A 204 2.33 -15.45 -22.17
N GLU A 205 3.50 -14.94 -22.58
CA GLU A 205 3.59 -14.21 -23.83
C GLU A 205 3.03 -15.14 -24.92
N SER A 206 1.92 -14.75 -25.48
CA SER A 206 1.33 -15.41 -26.66
C SER A 206 2.38 -15.29 -27.77
N ARG A 207 3.12 -16.39 -27.97
CA ARG A 207 4.03 -16.58 -29.11
C ARG A 207 3.27 -16.60 -30.41
#